data_b62f6defdf01814edcbfd05e78e5d0b5
#
_entry.id   b62f6defdf01814edcbfd05e78e5d0b5
#
_cell.length_a   1.000
_cell.length_b   1.000
_cell.length_c   1.000
_cell.angle_alpha   90.00
_cell.angle_beta   90.00
_cell.angle_gamma   90.00
#
_symmetry.space_group_name_H-M   'P 1'
#
loop_
_entity.id
_entity.type
_entity.pdbx_description
1 polymer ?
#
loop_
_entity_poly.entity_id
_entity_poly.type
_entity_poly.pdbx_seq_one_letter_code
_entity_poly.pdbx_strand_id
1 'polypeptide(L)'
;MIPKKIHYCWFSGEDYPESVLKCMDSWKRLLPGYELVLWDAGKARATGIPWVRGALERRRWAFASDAVRLYALESEGGIYLDTDVEVLKSFDGLLERDYFFGYENGSKRIEGAVMGAAPNSPAIAKALDFYKSHPFRYREDTVDDFVLPNILAQAFVDLPDLEIFPEHVFSPKSYIDGKIRLQPETLCVHHFASSWRAPCVQRGIARRQWLYAKFPRPVACCLAGILSVWMNFQNLGLAGTLKKACGMLGHSRKK
;
A
#
# COMPACT_ATOMS: atom_id res chain seq x y z
N MET A 1 2.84 15.05 18.75
CA MET A 1 3.99 14.11 18.83
C MET A 1 3.52 12.69 18.54
N ILE A 2 4.24 11.97 17.70
CA ILE A 2 3.95 10.59 17.29
C ILE A 2 4.54 9.61 18.31
N PRO A 3 3.74 8.70 18.91
CA PRO A 3 4.25 7.71 19.87
C PRO A 3 5.23 6.71 19.22
N LYS A 4 6.20 6.20 20.00
CA LYS A 4 7.13 5.13 19.57
C LYS A 4 6.43 3.76 19.53
N LYS A 5 5.44 3.64 18.64
CA LYS A 5 4.70 2.40 18.36
C LYS A 5 4.79 2.07 16.88
N ILE A 6 5.02 0.79 16.56
CA ILE A 6 4.96 0.27 15.19
C ILE A 6 3.76 -0.66 15.11
N HIS A 7 2.70 -0.20 14.45
CA HIS A 7 1.52 -1.01 14.15
C HIS A 7 1.73 -1.79 12.86
N TYR A 8 1.35 -3.05 12.86
CA TYR A 8 1.34 -3.90 11.66
C TYR A 8 0.21 -4.92 11.72
N CYS A 9 -0.23 -5.40 10.57
CA CYS A 9 -1.34 -6.35 10.46
C CYS A 9 -0.86 -7.72 10.02
N TRP A 10 -1.40 -8.79 10.70
CA TRP A 10 -1.23 -10.17 10.27
C TRP A 10 -2.47 -10.98 10.63
N PHE A 11 -3.34 -11.26 9.65
CA PHE A 11 -4.68 -11.80 9.90
C PHE A 11 -4.83 -13.28 9.61
N SER A 12 -3.89 -13.90 8.86
CA SER A 12 -3.98 -15.30 8.46
C SER A 12 -3.81 -16.27 9.63
N GLY A 13 -3.05 -15.89 10.65
CA GLY A 13 -2.60 -16.79 11.72
C GLY A 13 -1.52 -17.79 11.29
N GLU A 14 -1.06 -17.72 10.03
CA GLU A 14 0.02 -18.53 9.50
C GLU A 14 1.39 -17.99 9.93
N ASP A 15 2.42 -18.83 9.86
CA ASP A 15 3.79 -18.43 10.12
C ASP A 15 4.24 -17.31 9.15
N TYR A 16 5.10 -16.42 9.62
CA TYR A 16 5.65 -15.36 8.79
C TYR A 16 6.61 -15.95 7.74
N PRO A 17 6.42 -15.63 6.46
CA PRO A 17 7.41 -15.94 5.42
C PRO A 17 8.79 -15.33 5.71
N GLU A 18 9.86 -15.93 5.21
CA GLU A 18 11.23 -15.46 5.43
C GLU A 18 11.43 -13.97 5.03
N SER A 19 10.77 -13.53 3.96
CA SER A 19 10.83 -12.12 3.52
C SER A 19 10.23 -11.16 4.54
N VAL A 20 9.13 -11.56 5.20
CA VAL A 20 8.49 -10.79 6.28
C VAL A 20 9.39 -10.77 7.51
N LEU A 21 9.94 -11.92 7.90
CA LEU A 21 10.86 -12.02 9.04
C LEU A 21 12.08 -11.09 8.86
N LYS A 22 12.66 -11.02 7.65
CA LYS A 22 13.77 -10.09 7.34
C LYS A 22 13.38 -8.62 7.53
N CYS A 23 12.19 -8.24 7.11
CA CYS A 23 11.68 -6.88 7.35
C CYS A 23 11.50 -6.62 8.85
N MET A 24 10.84 -7.51 9.57
CA MET A 24 10.61 -7.38 11.02
C MET A 24 11.92 -7.36 11.83
N ASP A 25 12.95 -8.10 11.40
CA ASP A 25 14.27 -8.07 12.04
C ASP A 25 14.94 -6.70 11.85
N SER A 26 14.72 -6.01 10.72
CA SER A 26 15.19 -4.64 10.54
C SER A 26 14.51 -3.68 11.52
N TRP A 27 13.21 -3.87 11.83
CA TRP A 27 12.49 -3.06 12.82
C TRP A 27 13.07 -3.23 14.21
N LYS A 28 13.24 -4.48 14.65
CA LYS A 28 13.84 -4.78 15.97
C LYS A 28 15.23 -4.18 16.13
N ARG A 29 16.04 -4.24 15.09
CA ARG A 29 17.43 -3.77 15.11
C ARG A 29 17.53 -2.25 15.07
N LEU A 30 16.72 -1.56 14.26
CA LEU A 30 16.89 -0.15 13.95
C LEU A 30 15.89 0.77 14.68
N LEU A 31 14.87 0.17 15.31
CA LEU A 31 13.88 0.88 16.10
C LEU A 31 13.87 0.39 17.56
N PRO A 32 15.04 0.38 18.26
CA PRO A 32 15.08 -0.02 19.67
C PRO A 32 14.24 0.98 20.48
N GLY A 33 13.38 0.47 21.36
CA GLY A 33 12.49 1.29 22.17
C GLY A 33 11.15 1.64 21.50
N TYR A 34 10.88 1.13 20.30
CA TYR A 34 9.53 1.13 19.74
C TYR A 34 8.77 -0.13 20.15
N GLU A 35 7.54 0.06 20.58
CA GLU A 35 6.59 -1.03 20.83
C GLU A 35 6.09 -1.60 19.51
N LEU A 36 6.22 -2.92 19.29
CA LEU A 36 5.64 -3.60 18.12
C LEU A 36 4.22 -4.06 18.45
N VAL A 37 3.23 -3.47 17.78
CA VAL A 37 1.80 -3.69 18.03
C VAL A 37 1.20 -4.51 16.88
N LEU A 38 1.02 -5.81 17.11
CA LEU A 38 0.32 -6.68 16.17
C LEU A 38 -1.19 -6.40 16.20
N TRP A 39 -1.76 -6.26 15.00
CA TRP A 39 -3.19 -6.31 14.74
C TRP A 39 -3.52 -7.66 14.08
N ASP A 40 -3.92 -8.63 14.90
CA ASP A 40 -4.44 -9.90 14.43
C ASP A 40 -5.93 -9.81 14.03
N ALA A 41 -6.52 -10.90 13.55
CA ALA A 41 -7.91 -10.92 13.14
C ALA A 41 -8.90 -10.68 14.31
N GLY A 42 -8.53 -11.04 15.54
CA GLY A 42 -9.33 -10.81 16.75
C GLY A 42 -9.37 -9.33 17.10
N LYS A 43 -8.20 -8.71 17.26
CA LYS A 43 -8.05 -7.28 17.55
C LYS A 43 -8.67 -6.42 16.44
N ALA A 44 -8.52 -6.83 15.16
CA ALA A 44 -9.13 -6.14 14.04
C ALA A 44 -10.69 -6.19 14.08
N ARG A 45 -11.28 -7.33 14.40
CA ARG A 45 -12.76 -7.44 14.57
C ARG A 45 -13.27 -6.57 15.72
N ALA A 46 -12.50 -6.43 16.79
CA ALA A 46 -12.86 -5.63 17.94
C ALA A 46 -12.98 -4.11 17.62
N THR A 47 -12.44 -3.64 16.49
CA THR A 47 -12.64 -2.25 16.02
C THR A 47 -14.11 -1.92 15.75
N GLY A 48 -14.97 -2.93 15.52
CA GLY A 48 -16.37 -2.75 15.18
C GLY A 48 -16.65 -2.20 13.77
N ILE A 49 -15.62 -1.94 12.98
CA ILE A 49 -15.75 -1.34 11.64
C ILE A 49 -16.37 -2.35 10.68
N PRO A 50 -17.53 -2.03 10.04
CA PRO A 50 -18.22 -2.95 9.12
C PRO A 50 -17.35 -3.40 7.94
N TRP A 51 -16.52 -2.52 7.42
CA TRP A 51 -15.54 -2.82 6.35
C TRP A 51 -14.56 -3.92 6.77
N VAL A 52 -13.95 -3.79 7.95
CA VAL A 52 -12.97 -4.75 8.48
C VAL A 52 -13.60 -6.12 8.60
N ARG A 53 -14.79 -6.21 9.23
CA ARG A 53 -15.52 -7.47 9.38
C ARG A 53 -15.76 -8.14 8.03
N GLY A 54 -16.34 -7.42 7.06
CA GLY A 54 -16.66 -7.97 5.75
C GLY A 54 -15.43 -8.37 4.92
N ALA A 55 -14.31 -7.66 5.07
CA ALA A 55 -13.04 -8.00 4.41
C ALA A 55 -12.40 -9.26 5.03
N LEU A 56 -12.39 -9.38 6.36
CA LEU A 56 -11.87 -10.55 7.08
C LEU A 56 -12.68 -11.83 6.77
N GLU A 57 -14.02 -11.74 6.72
CA GLU A 57 -14.90 -12.87 6.35
C GLU A 57 -14.59 -13.41 4.96
N ARG A 58 -14.16 -12.56 4.05
CA ARG A 58 -13.79 -12.90 2.67
C ARG A 58 -12.30 -13.15 2.46
N ARG A 59 -11.52 -13.20 3.54
CA ARG A 59 -10.05 -13.35 3.52
C ARG A 59 -9.36 -12.31 2.62
N ARG A 60 -9.92 -11.09 2.54
CA ARG A 60 -9.34 -9.97 1.80
C ARG A 60 -8.48 -9.13 2.74
N TRP A 61 -7.35 -9.73 3.17
CA TRP A 61 -6.49 -9.22 4.24
C TRP A 61 -5.99 -7.80 4.01
N ALA A 62 -5.55 -7.47 2.80
CA ALA A 62 -5.07 -6.13 2.46
C ALA A 62 -6.16 -5.06 2.64
N PHE A 63 -7.41 -5.36 2.24
CA PHE A 63 -8.53 -4.42 2.42
C PHE A 63 -8.95 -4.29 3.90
N ALA A 64 -8.76 -5.32 4.69
CA ALA A 64 -8.94 -5.24 6.13
C ALA A 64 -7.85 -4.36 6.75
N SER A 65 -6.57 -4.56 6.35
CA SER A 65 -5.44 -3.77 6.85
C SER A 65 -5.55 -2.29 6.50
N ASP A 66 -6.13 -1.92 5.35
CA ASP A 66 -6.33 -0.53 4.96
C ASP A 66 -7.18 0.26 5.98
N ALA A 67 -8.24 -0.34 6.52
CA ALA A 67 -9.04 0.29 7.57
C ALA A 67 -8.36 0.19 8.95
N VAL A 68 -7.73 -0.96 9.26
CA VAL A 68 -7.11 -1.19 10.58
C VAL A 68 -5.92 -0.26 10.79
N ARG A 69 -5.08 -0.01 9.77
CA ARG A 69 -3.94 0.92 9.90
C ARG A 69 -4.38 2.34 10.24
N LEU A 70 -5.47 2.81 9.62
CA LEU A 70 -6.02 4.12 9.92
C LEU A 70 -6.64 4.17 11.33
N TYR A 71 -7.35 3.11 11.72
CA TYR A 71 -7.91 2.99 13.07
C TYR A 71 -6.81 3.00 14.14
N ALA A 72 -5.73 2.23 13.93
CA ALA A 72 -4.59 2.18 14.84
C ALA A 72 -3.94 3.57 15.04
N LEU A 73 -3.70 4.26 13.93
CA LEU A 73 -3.09 5.59 13.96
C LEU A 73 -4.03 6.65 14.55
N GLU A 74 -5.34 6.56 14.29
CA GLU A 74 -6.33 7.50 14.86
C GLU A 74 -6.45 7.30 16.37
N SER A 75 -6.57 6.05 16.84
CA SER A 75 -6.86 5.75 18.24
C SER A 75 -5.62 5.79 19.14
N GLU A 76 -4.47 5.28 18.66
CA GLU A 76 -3.26 5.13 19.49
C GLU A 76 -2.12 6.04 19.03
N GLY A 77 -2.18 6.62 17.83
CA GLY A 77 -1.03 7.24 17.19
C GLY A 77 0.08 6.25 16.93
N GLY A 78 1.22 6.71 16.43
CA GLY A 78 2.38 5.87 16.13
C GLY A 78 2.66 5.79 14.65
N ILE A 79 3.34 4.73 14.25
CA ILE A 79 3.75 4.47 12.87
C ILE A 79 3.13 3.15 12.44
N TYR A 80 2.53 3.11 11.26
CA TYR A 80 2.10 1.88 10.62
C TYR A 80 3.14 1.45 9.58
N LEU A 81 3.48 0.17 9.59
CA LEU A 81 4.31 -0.47 8.58
C LEU A 81 3.61 -1.71 8.01
N ASP A 82 3.55 -1.82 6.68
CA ASP A 82 3.25 -3.10 6.04
C ASP A 82 4.38 -4.10 6.31
N THR A 83 4.05 -5.38 6.38
CA THR A 83 5.01 -6.44 6.77
C THR A 83 6.12 -6.69 5.74
N ASP A 84 6.03 -6.07 4.56
CA ASP A 84 7.06 -6.05 3.53
C ASP A 84 7.83 -4.72 3.44
N VAL A 85 7.82 -3.93 4.51
CA VAL A 85 8.64 -2.72 4.66
C VAL A 85 9.92 -3.05 5.43
N GLU A 86 11.06 -2.87 4.79
CA GLU A 86 12.39 -2.97 5.42
C GLU A 86 12.83 -1.60 5.92
N VAL A 87 13.12 -1.47 7.21
CA VAL A 87 13.64 -0.24 7.82
C VAL A 87 15.15 -0.16 7.64
N LEU A 88 15.65 1.00 7.21
CA LEU A 88 17.06 1.28 7.01
C LEU A 88 17.62 2.28 8.02
N LYS A 89 16.76 3.16 8.57
CA LYS A 89 17.11 4.18 9.58
C LYS A 89 15.97 4.40 10.54
N SER A 90 16.28 4.95 11.73
CA SER A 90 15.27 5.33 12.72
C SER A 90 14.31 6.39 12.19
N PHE A 91 13.05 6.31 12.65
CA PHE A 91 12.03 7.34 12.43
C PHE A 91 12.05 8.44 13.51
N ASP A 92 13.02 8.43 14.43
CA ASP A 92 13.05 9.37 15.55
C ASP A 92 12.98 10.84 15.12
N GLY A 93 13.58 11.20 13.99
CA GLY A 93 13.52 12.55 13.44
C GLY A 93 12.13 12.99 12.92
N LEU A 94 11.15 12.08 12.89
CA LEU A 94 9.78 12.38 12.44
C LEU A 94 8.77 12.45 13.60
N LEU A 95 9.17 12.08 14.83
CA LEU A 95 8.23 11.91 15.94
C LEU A 95 7.64 13.22 16.47
N GLU A 96 8.34 14.35 16.28
CA GLU A 96 7.83 15.66 16.69
C GLU A 96 6.75 16.23 15.75
N ARG A 97 6.53 15.58 14.60
CA ARG A 97 5.48 15.95 13.65
C ARG A 97 4.11 15.50 14.14
N ASP A 98 3.05 16.13 13.62
CA ASP A 98 1.68 15.69 13.86
C ASP A 98 1.35 14.48 13.00
N TYR A 99 1.96 14.37 11.80
CA TYR A 99 1.85 13.25 10.88
C TYR A 99 3.04 13.20 9.92
N PHE A 100 3.19 12.07 9.24
CA PHE A 100 3.99 11.97 8.02
C PHE A 100 3.37 10.94 7.04
N PHE A 101 3.43 11.30 5.76
CA PHE A 101 3.04 10.47 4.62
C PHE A 101 4.08 10.61 3.53
N GLY A 102 4.18 9.64 2.63
CA GLY A 102 5.07 9.69 1.48
C GLY A 102 4.34 9.34 0.18
N TYR A 103 4.97 9.62 -0.94
CA TYR A 103 4.49 9.18 -2.24
C TYR A 103 5.02 7.79 -2.60
N GLU A 104 4.17 6.98 -3.28
CA GLU A 104 4.61 5.76 -3.94
C GLU A 104 5.51 6.06 -5.14
N ASN A 105 6.61 5.32 -5.29
CA ASN A 105 7.50 5.49 -6.42
C ASN A 105 6.84 5.16 -7.75
N GLY A 106 6.81 6.14 -8.64
CA GLY A 106 6.33 6.02 -10.02
C GLY A 106 4.83 6.20 -10.20
N SER A 107 4.02 6.40 -9.14
CA SER A 107 2.57 6.57 -9.25
C SER A 107 2.08 7.95 -8.84
N LYS A 108 2.85 8.71 -8.07
CA LYS A 108 2.44 9.96 -7.41
C LYS A 108 1.22 9.79 -6.49
N ARG A 109 0.89 8.57 -6.08
CA ARG A 109 -0.16 8.29 -5.11
C ARG A 109 0.45 8.31 -3.71
N ILE A 110 -0.39 8.58 -2.72
CA ILE A 110 0.05 8.55 -1.31
C ILE A 110 0.27 7.10 -0.90
N GLU A 111 1.45 6.84 -0.32
CA GLU A 111 1.87 5.53 0.16
C GLU A 111 1.06 5.13 1.40
N GLY A 112 0.47 3.94 1.36
CA GLY A 112 -0.26 3.39 2.50
C GLY A 112 0.57 2.45 3.38
N ALA A 113 1.71 1.95 2.88
CA ALA A 113 2.52 0.97 3.59
C ALA A 113 3.36 1.57 4.72
N VAL A 114 3.61 2.87 4.67
CA VAL A 114 4.38 3.62 5.69
C VAL A 114 3.67 4.92 5.98
N MET A 115 3.12 5.05 7.17
CA MET A 115 2.42 6.24 7.65
C MET A 115 2.68 6.46 9.13
N GLY A 116 2.76 7.71 9.56
CA GLY A 116 2.83 8.05 10.98
C GLY A 116 1.89 9.19 11.32
N ALA A 117 1.29 9.13 12.52
CA ALA A 117 0.45 10.19 13.02
C ALA A 117 0.42 10.25 14.56
N ALA A 118 0.23 11.43 15.10
CA ALA A 118 -0.21 11.62 16.48
C ALA A 118 -1.65 11.07 16.63
N PRO A 119 -2.06 10.59 17.81
CA PRO A 119 -3.42 10.14 18.05
C PRO A 119 -4.42 11.27 17.77
N ASN A 120 -5.63 10.91 17.34
CA ASN A 120 -6.70 11.86 16.95
C ASN A 120 -6.31 12.80 15.79
N SER A 121 -5.43 12.35 14.89
CA SER A 121 -5.04 13.13 13.71
C SER A 121 -6.25 13.38 12.78
N PRO A 122 -6.61 14.66 12.48
CA PRO A 122 -7.75 14.95 11.60
C PRO A 122 -7.61 14.37 10.19
N ALA A 123 -6.39 14.29 9.67
CA ALA A 123 -6.12 13.70 8.35
C ALA A 123 -6.44 12.20 8.36
N ILE A 124 -6.00 11.47 9.40
CA ILE A 124 -6.28 10.04 9.57
C ILE A 124 -7.78 9.81 9.80
N ALA A 125 -8.43 10.60 10.68
CA ALA A 125 -9.84 10.48 10.97
C ALA A 125 -10.69 10.63 9.70
N LYS A 126 -10.38 11.62 8.84
CA LYS A 126 -11.09 11.87 7.59
C LYS A 126 -10.99 10.69 6.61
N ALA A 127 -9.82 10.05 6.50
CA ALA A 127 -9.66 8.85 5.69
C ALA A 127 -10.37 7.63 6.29
N LEU A 128 -10.35 7.49 7.62
CA LEU A 128 -11.00 6.40 8.34
C LEU A 128 -12.53 6.45 8.23
N ASP A 129 -13.13 7.63 8.14
CA ASP A 129 -14.57 7.81 8.01
C ASP A 129 -15.16 7.12 6.79
N PHE A 130 -14.41 7.01 5.70
CA PHE A 130 -14.80 6.19 4.55
C PHE A 130 -15.07 4.74 4.98
N TYR A 131 -14.15 4.12 5.71
CA TYR A 131 -14.25 2.71 6.13
C TYR A 131 -15.29 2.48 7.22
N LYS A 132 -15.53 3.48 8.07
CA LYS A 132 -16.61 3.45 9.09
C LYS A 132 -18.00 3.51 8.47
N SER A 133 -18.16 4.28 7.39
CA SER A 133 -19.46 4.54 6.75
C SER A 133 -19.83 3.56 5.63
N HIS A 134 -18.86 2.79 5.11
CA HIS A 134 -19.08 1.89 3.99
C HIS A 134 -18.92 0.43 4.40
N PRO A 135 -19.88 -0.47 4.12
CA PRO A 135 -19.66 -1.89 4.25
C PRO A 135 -18.73 -2.40 3.15
N PHE A 136 -17.92 -3.42 3.46
CA PHE A 136 -17.03 -4.02 2.47
C PHE A 136 -17.82 -4.72 1.36
N ARG A 137 -17.69 -4.21 0.13
CA ARG A 137 -18.30 -4.80 -1.07
C ARG A 137 -17.19 -5.08 -2.09
N TYR A 138 -16.78 -6.37 -2.15
CA TYR A 138 -15.75 -6.77 -3.11
C TYR A 138 -16.38 -7.05 -4.48
N ARG A 139 -15.85 -6.37 -5.50
CA ARG A 139 -16.12 -6.62 -6.92
C ARG A 139 -14.80 -6.48 -7.66
N GLU A 140 -14.48 -7.45 -8.53
CA GLU A 140 -13.20 -7.46 -9.25
C GLU A 140 -13.04 -6.30 -10.23
N ASP A 141 -14.16 -5.82 -10.80
CA ASP A 141 -14.20 -4.72 -11.78
C ASP A 141 -14.04 -3.32 -11.14
N THR A 142 -14.26 -3.19 -9.85
CA THR A 142 -14.18 -1.90 -9.12
C THR A 142 -13.19 -1.93 -7.95
N VAL A 143 -12.35 -2.96 -7.88
CA VAL A 143 -11.42 -3.13 -6.77
C VAL A 143 -10.43 -1.97 -6.63
N ASP A 144 -10.03 -1.38 -7.75
CA ASP A 144 -9.09 -0.25 -7.75
C ASP A 144 -9.70 1.04 -7.18
N ASP A 145 -11.03 1.17 -7.14
CA ASP A 145 -11.71 2.36 -6.56
C ASP A 145 -11.58 2.40 -5.03
N PHE A 146 -11.36 1.26 -4.40
CA PHE A 146 -11.36 1.09 -2.94
C PHE A 146 -9.96 0.83 -2.35
N VAL A 147 -8.90 0.95 -3.14
CA VAL A 147 -7.52 0.87 -2.61
C VAL A 147 -7.20 2.11 -1.80
N LEU A 148 -6.47 1.92 -0.71
CA LEU A 148 -6.16 2.99 0.24
C LEU A 148 -5.57 4.26 -0.40
N PRO A 149 -4.64 4.21 -1.37
CA PRO A 149 -4.13 5.43 -2.02
C PRO A 149 -5.20 6.33 -2.64
N ASN A 150 -6.29 5.75 -3.17
CA ASN A 150 -7.39 6.52 -3.74
C ASN A 150 -8.27 7.14 -2.65
N ILE A 151 -8.49 6.41 -1.54
CA ILE A 151 -9.22 6.93 -0.37
C ILE A 151 -8.43 8.08 0.29
N LEU A 152 -7.11 7.92 0.45
CA LEU A 152 -6.25 8.99 0.97
C LEU A 152 -6.29 10.23 0.07
N ALA A 153 -6.20 10.05 -1.26
CA ALA A 153 -6.26 11.16 -2.20
C ALA A 153 -7.58 11.95 -2.10
N GLN A 154 -8.71 11.25 -1.93
CA GLN A 154 -10.02 11.89 -1.73
C GLN A 154 -10.12 12.57 -0.37
N ALA A 155 -9.68 11.90 0.70
CA ALA A 155 -9.73 12.44 2.05
C ALA A 155 -8.88 13.71 2.21
N PHE A 156 -7.76 13.80 1.48
CA PHE A 156 -6.77 14.88 1.64
C PHE A 156 -6.97 16.05 0.67
N VAL A 157 -7.97 15.97 -0.21
CA VAL A 157 -8.25 17.04 -1.19
C VAL A 157 -8.46 18.43 -0.55
N ASP A 158 -9.09 18.46 0.62
CA ASP A 158 -9.38 19.70 1.36
C ASP A 158 -8.31 19.99 2.46
N LEU A 159 -7.14 19.37 2.37
CA LEU A 159 -6.00 19.58 3.27
C LEU A 159 -4.82 20.13 2.47
N PRO A 160 -4.88 21.38 1.97
CA PRO A 160 -3.90 21.93 1.02
C PRO A 160 -2.48 22.03 1.59
N ASP A 161 -2.35 22.18 2.91
CA ASP A 161 -1.06 22.32 3.60
C ASP A 161 -0.46 20.97 4.04
N LEU A 162 -1.02 19.85 3.56
CA LEU A 162 -0.53 18.52 3.91
C LEU A 162 0.85 18.27 3.26
N GLU A 163 1.88 18.25 4.08
CA GLU A 163 3.24 17.92 3.62
C GLU A 163 3.37 16.42 3.38
N ILE A 164 3.72 16.01 2.15
CA ILE A 164 3.94 14.62 1.77
C ILE A 164 5.38 14.45 1.31
N PHE A 165 6.09 13.51 1.95
CA PHE A 165 7.49 13.23 1.63
C PHE A 165 7.66 12.68 0.21
N PRO A 166 8.75 13.02 -0.48
CA PRO A 166 9.06 12.46 -1.78
C PRO A 166 9.26 10.94 -1.70
N GLU A 167 9.00 10.27 -2.81
CA GLU A 167 8.97 8.81 -2.92
C GLU A 167 10.24 8.11 -2.43
N HIS A 168 11.42 8.72 -2.57
CA HIS A 168 12.68 8.11 -2.18
C HIS A 168 12.86 7.98 -0.65
N VAL A 169 12.02 8.66 0.15
CA VAL A 169 12.15 8.60 1.63
C VAL A 169 11.63 7.27 2.17
N PHE A 170 10.46 6.80 1.71
CA PHE A 170 9.83 5.58 2.22
C PHE A 170 9.69 4.47 1.16
N SER A 171 9.58 4.84 -0.13
CA SER A 171 9.32 3.93 -1.25
C SER A 171 10.35 4.06 -2.38
N PRO A 172 11.66 3.88 -2.13
CA PRO A 172 12.71 4.05 -3.15
C PRO A 172 12.67 2.97 -4.23
N LYS A 173 11.91 1.88 -4.04
CA LYS A 173 11.74 0.81 -5.02
C LYS A 173 10.73 1.22 -6.07
N SER A 174 11.18 1.29 -7.31
CA SER A 174 10.31 1.62 -8.44
C SER A 174 9.33 0.48 -8.76
N TYR A 175 8.05 0.79 -8.76
CA TYR A 175 7.01 -0.13 -9.21
C TYR A 175 7.12 -0.48 -10.70
N ILE A 176 7.79 0.36 -11.51
CA ILE A 176 7.93 0.19 -12.96
C ILE A 176 9.01 -0.85 -13.28
N ASP A 177 10.22 -0.67 -12.77
CA ASP A 177 11.39 -1.50 -13.11
C ASP A 177 11.90 -2.35 -11.93
N GLY A 178 11.28 -2.25 -10.76
CA GLY A 178 11.65 -3.00 -9.55
C GLY A 178 12.99 -2.60 -8.93
N LYS A 179 13.69 -1.60 -9.47
CA LYS A 179 14.98 -1.16 -8.95
C LYS A 179 14.82 -0.31 -7.70
N ILE A 180 15.66 -0.57 -6.70
CA ILE A 180 15.76 0.22 -5.48
C ILE A 180 16.83 1.30 -5.70
N ARG A 181 16.46 2.57 -5.44
CA ARG A 181 17.34 3.74 -5.62
C ARG A 181 17.41 4.48 -4.29
N LEU A 182 18.35 4.06 -3.45
CA LEU A 182 18.56 4.67 -2.14
C LEU A 182 19.17 6.07 -2.29
N GLN A 183 18.74 6.97 -1.42
CA GLN A 183 19.29 8.32 -1.23
C GLN A 183 19.66 8.52 0.24
N PRO A 184 20.45 9.56 0.59
CA PRO A 184 20.82 9.81 1.98
C PRO A 184 19.62 9.96 2.92
N GLU A 185 18.48 10.44 2.42
CA GLU A 185 17.23 10.67 3.17
C GLU A 185 16.34 9.42 3.27
N THR A 186 16.68 8.32 2.57
CA THR A 186 15.89 7.10 2.59
C THR A 186 15.87 6.49 3.99
N LEU A 187 14.67 6.29 4.54
CA LEU A 187 14.44 5.71 5.87
C LEU A 187 14.04 4.24 5.80
N CYS A 188 13.33 3.83 4.76
CA CYS A 188 12.89 2.44 4.58
C CYS A 188 12.66 2.10 3.11
N VAL A 189 12.38 0.82 2.84
CA VAL A 189 12.07 0.30 1.50
C VAL A 189 10.77 -0.50 1.58
N HIS A 190 9.73 -0.06 0.90
CA HIS A 190 8.55 -0.87 0.64
C HIS A 190 8.83 -1.82 -0.53
N HIS A 191 8.77 -3.12 -0.29
CA HIS A 191 9.16 -4.14 -1.27
C HIS A 191 8.08 -4.44 -2.31
N PHE A 192 6.84 -3.94 -2.14
CA PHE A 192 5.70 -4.18 -3.05
C PHE A 192 5.48 -5.67 -3.33
N ALA A 193 5.44 -6.51 -2.30
CA ALA A 193 5.23 -7.95 -2.43
C ALA A 193 3.92 -8.30 -3.14
N SER A 194 2.92 -7.41 -3.07
CA SER A 194 1.62 -7.54 -3.73
C SER A 194 0.95 -8.90 -3.46
N SER A 195 1.13 -9.45 -2.26
CA SER A 195 0.66 -10.78 -1.85
C SER A 195 -0.86 -10.96 -1.95
N TRP A 196 -1.60 -9.86 -1.93
CA TRP A 196 -3.05 -9.82 -2.08
C TRP A 196 -3.55 -10.02 -3.52
N ARG A 197 -2.65 -9.92 -4.52
CA ARG A 197 -2.99 -10.10 -5.93
C ARG A 197 -2.90 -11.57 -6.33
N ALA A 198 -3.73 -11.98 -7.29
CA ALA A 198 -3.67 -13.33 -7.84
C ALA A 198 -2.27 -13.65 -8.41
N PRO A 199 -1.77 -14.91 -8.30
CA PRO A 199 -0.44 -15.29 -8.76
C PRO A 199 -0.14 -14.96 -10.23
N CYS A 200 -1.14 -14.99 -11.11
CA CYS A 200 -0.99 -14.59 -12.51
C CYS A 200 -0.66 -13.09 -12.65
N VAL A 201 -1.29 -12.24 -11.83
CA VAL A 201 -1.03 -10.80 -11.81
C VAL A 201 0.38 -10.51 -11.27
N GLN A 202 0.79 -11.18 -10.18
CA GLN A 202 2.14 -11.05 -9.63
C GLN A 202 3.20 -11.43 -10.66
N ARG A 203 3.03 -12.55 -11.37
CA ARG A 203 3.92 -12.95 -12.47
C ARG A 203 3.96 -11.91 -13.60
N GLY A 204 2.83 -11.28 -13.90
CA GLY A 204 2.76 -10.19 -14.89
C GLY A 204 3.55 -8.96 -14.47
N ILE A 205 3.45 -8.57 -13.20
CA ILE A 205 4.24 -7.47 -12.62
C ILE A 205 5.74 -7.79 -12.73
N ALA A 206 6.16 -8.98 -12.28
CA ALA A 206 7.56 -9.39 -12.32
C ALA A 206 8.13 -9.41 -13.75
N ARG A 207 7.36 -9.95 -14.73
CA ARG A 207 7.76 -9.95 -16.14
C ARG A 207 7.89 -8.53 -16.70
N ARG A 208 6.95 -7.65 -16.37
CA ARG A 208 7.03 -6.24 -16.77
C ARG A 208 8.25 -5.57 -16.20
N GLN A 209 8.51 -5.71 -14.92
CA GLN A 209 9.70 -5.16 -14.26
C GLN A 209 11.00 -5.67 -14.89
N TRP A 210 11.05 -6.96 -15.24
CA TRP A 210 12.18 -7.56 -15.96
C TRP A 210 12.41 -6.90 -17.33
N LEU A 211 11.32 -6.63 -18.10
CA LEU A 211 11.45 -5.93 -19.39
C LEU A 211 12.03 -4.53 -19.21
N TYR A 212 11.53 -3.74 -18.26
CA TYR A 212 12.04 -2.39 -18.00
C TYR A 212 13.44 -2.37 -17.39
N ALA A 213 13.87 -3.45 -16.75
CA ALA A 213 15.23 -3.59 -16.25
C ALA A 213 16.26 -3.95 -17.35
N LYS A 214 15.81 -4.64 -18.44
CA LYS A 214 16.65 -5.18 -19.49
C LYS A 214 16.69 -4.34 -20.77
N PHE A 215 15.64 -3.61 -21.09
CA PHE A 215 15.50 -2.89 -22.36
C PHE A 215 15.36 -1.39 -22.15
N PRO A 216 15.77 -0.56 -23.13
CA PRO A 216 15.46 0.88 -23.12
C PRO A 216 13.96 1.13 -23.01
N ARG A 217 13.59 2.22 -22.33
CA ARG A 217 12.18 2.54 -22.01
C ARG A 217 11.20 2.38 -23.19
N PRO A 218 11.47 2.89 -24.41
CA PRO A 218 10.53 2.75 -25.53
C PRO A 218 10.27 1.28 -25.90
N VAL A 219 11.34 0.47 -25.97
CA VAL A 219 11.26 -0.97 -26.28
C VAL A 219 10.54 -1.73 -25.18
N ALA A 220 10.90 -1.47 -23.93
CA ALA A 220 10.25 -2.07 -22.76
C ALA A 220 8.75 -1.76 -22.73
N CYS A 221 8.36 -0.52 -23.05
CA CYS A 221 6.97 -0.09 -23.12
C CYS A 221 6.18 -0.89 -24.17
N CYS A 222 6.71 -1.01 -25.40
CA CYS A 222 6.11 -1.80 -26.46
C CYS A 222 5.93 -3.28 -26.05
N LEU A 223 7.00 -3.90 -25.53
CA LEU A 223 6.97 -5.30 -25.11
C LEU A 223 6.02 -5.52 -23.91
N ALA A 224 5.98 -4.60 -22.95
CA ALA A 224 5.04 -4.66 -21.84
C ALA A 224 3.58 -4.51 -22.29
N GLY A 225 3.32 -3.67 -23.29
CA GLY A 225 2.01 -3.54 -23.93
C GLY A 225 1.55 -4.86 -24.57
N ILE A 226 2.41 -5.48 -25.38
CA ILE A 226 2.16 -6.79 -25.98
C ILE A 226 1.89 -7.85 -24.90
N LEU A 227 2.73 -7.91 -23.88
CA LEU A 227 2.57 -8.83 -22.77
C LEU A 227 1.21 -8.63 -22.06
N SER A 228 0.82 -7.38 -21.82
CA SER A 228 -0.47 -7.05 -21.19
C SER A 228 -1.67 -7.53 -22.02
N VAL A 229 -1.64 -7.32 -23.33
CA VAL A 229 -2.68 -7.81 -24.24
C VAL A 229 -2.74 -9.33 -24.22
N TRP A 230 -1.59 -10.00 -24.33
CA TRP A 230 -1.50 -11.46 -24.30
C TRP A 230 -2.03 -12.06 -22.97
N MET A 231 -1.66 -11.45 -21.84
CA MET A 231 -2.15 -11.88 -20.52
C MET A 231 -3.65 -11.67 -20.36
N ASN A 232 -4.19 -10.55 -20.84
CA ASN A 232 -5.63 -10.32 -20.85
C ASN A 232 -6.36 -11.35 -21.72
N PHE A 233 -5.80 -11.67 -22.89
CA PHE A 233 -6.35 -12.70 -23.77
C PHE A 233 -6.40 -14.07 -23.10
N GLN A 234 -5.33 -14.48 -22.40
CA GLN A 234 -5.30 -15.76 -21.67
C GLN A 234 -6.30 -15.81 -20.50
N ASN A 235 -6.49 -14.67 -19.79
CA ASN A 235 -7.34 -14.65 -18.60
C ASN A 235 -8.82 -14.37 -18.90
N LEU A 236 -9.14 -13.59 -19.94
CA LEU A 236 -10.48 -13.07 -20.21
C LEU A 236 -11.04 -13.53 -21.58
N GLY A 237 -10.22 -14.20 -22.38
CA GLY A 237 -10.55 -14.50 -23.78
C GLY A 237 -10.57 -13.25 -24.66
N LEU A 238 -10.92 -13.44 -25.94
CA LEU A 238 -10.93 -12.36 -26.94
C LEU A 238 -11.93 -11.26 -26.59
N ALA A 239 -13.15 -11.63 -26.26
CA ALA A 239 -14.24 -10.67 -25.96
C ALA A 239 -13.94 -9.82 -24.73
N GLY A 240 -13.42 -10.42 -23.66
CA GLY A 240 -13.02 -9.70 -22.43
C GLY A 240 -11.84 -8.77 -22.65
N THR A 241 -10.85 -9.18 -23.48
CA THR A 241 -9.70 -8.34 -23.84
C THR A 241 -10.13 -7.11 -24.63
N LEU A 242 -11.01 -7.29 -25.60
CA LEU A 242 -11.57 -6.18 -26.40
C LEU A 242 -12.40 -5.22 -25.52
N LYS A 243 -13.24 -5.73 -24.62
CA LYS A 243 -14.03 -4.91 -23.71
C LYS A 243 -13.14 -4.05 -22.80
N LYS A 244 -12.06 -4.63 -22.28
CA LYS A 244 -11.08 -3.91 -21.44
C LYS A 244 -10.32 -2.83 -22.23
N ALA A 245 -9.92 -3.12 -23.47
CA ALA A 245 -9.27 -2.16 -24.35
C ALA A 245 -10.20 -0.97 -24.70
N CYS A 246 -11.47 -1.24 -25.04
CA CYS A 246 -12.46 -0.19 -25.29
C CYS A 246 -12.77 0.66 -24.05
N GLY A 247 -12.80 0.07 -22.85
CA GLY A 247 -12.98 0.80 -21.59
C GLY A 247 -11.85 1.78 -21.31
N MET A 248 -10.59 1.42 -21.58
CA MET A 248 -9.44 2.31 -21.45
C MET A 248 -9.47 3.51 -22.41
N LEU A 249 -9.96 3.30 -23.64
CA LEU A 249 -10.12 4.37 -24.63
C LEU A 249 -11.24 5.35 -24.26
N GLY A 250 -12.29 4.88 -23.59
CA GLY A 250 -13.41 5.71 -23.10
C GLY A 250 -13.02 6.65 -21.96
N HIS A 251 -12.09 6.26 -21.09
CA HIS A 251 -11.58 7.09 -20.00
C HIS A 251 -10.59 8.17 -20.45
N SER A 252 -9.85 7.93 -21.53
CA SER A 252 -8.91 8.90 -22.12
C SER A 252 -9.58 10.07 -22.83
N ARG A 253 -10.88 10.00 -23.13
CA ARG A 253 -11.65 11.08 -23.79
C ARG A 253 -12.42 12.01 -22.84
N LYS A 254 -12.30 11.79 -21.51
CA LYS A 254 -12.97 12.60 -20.47
C LYS A 254 -12.01 13.39 -19.58
N LYS A 255 -10.79 13.63 -20.05
CA LYS A 255 -9.84 14.55 -19.41
C LYS A 255 -9.52 15.71 -20.33
#